data_c3e5fd99d7bf9cb4a47708902b702fc9
#
_entry.id   c3e5fd99d7bf9cb4a47708902b702fc9
#
_cell.length_a   1.000
_cell.length_b   1.000
_cell.length_c   1.000
_cell.angle_alpha   90.00
_cell.angle_beta   90.00
_cell.angle_gamma   90.00
#
_symmetry.space_group_name_H-M   'P 1'
#
loop_
_entity.id
_entity.type
_entity.pdbx_description
1 polymer ?
#
loop_
_entity_poly.entity_id
_entity_poly.type
_entity_poly.pdbx_seq_one_letter_code
_entity_poly.pdbx_strand_id
1 'polypeptide(L)'
;MAHVFAFWESRAFYDSFMARSHDRLASAQVGTYKNLQAKLFDHRFDVKTGFEPRFTDADVVRVAHCRVHAARVENFALMQEKVWNPAMAGSPGMVRGIFGEAPGHEFLVLSMWQSAAEHGKYRVERVERLALRAQTEADVAALAGDVVQLEPSWTV
;
A
#
# COMPACT_ATOMS: atom_id res chain seq x y z
N MET A 1 -7.59 13.80 -5.08
CA MET A 1 -7.90 12.85 -3.99
C MET A 1 -6.73 12.87 -3.02
N ALA A 2 -6.97 12.81 -1.70
CA ALA A 2 -5.90 12.68 -0.70
C ALA A 2 -5.93 11.26 -0.12
N HIS A 3 -4.77 10.68 0.11
CA HIS A 3 -4.59 9.41 0.81
C HIS A 3 -3.93 9.68 2.15
N VAL A 4 -4.47 9.11 3.21
CA VAL A 4 -3.89 9.18 4.57
C VAL A 4 -3.59 7.76 5.00
N PHE A 5 -2.36 7.51 5.41
CA PHE A 5 -1.91 6.22 5.91
C PHE A 5 -1.58 6.34 7.39
N ALA A 6 -2.14 5.45 8.19
CA ALA A 6 -1.81 5.31 9.59
C ALA A 6 -1.32 3.88 9.85
N PHE A 7 -0.19 3.76 10.53
CA PHE A 7 0.41 2.48 10.89
C PHE A 7 0.26 2.27 12.39
N TRP A 8 -0.23 1.11 12.75
CA TRP A 8 -0.50 0.74 14.13
C TRP A 8 0.37 -0.44 14.52
N GLU A 9 1.01 -0.36 15.68
CA GLU A 9 1.84 -1.45 16.20
C GLU A 9 1.04 -2.73 16.46
N SER A 10 -0.24 -2.58 16.79
CA SER A 10 -1.14 -3.71 16.98
C SER A 10 -2.61 -3.33 16.78
N ARG A 11 -3.44 -4.33 16.60
CA ARG A 11 -4.90 -4.18 16.56
C ARG A 11 -5.42 -3.56 17.85
N ALA A 12 -4.88 -3.90 19.00
CA ALA A 12 -5.30 -3.36 20.30
C ALA A 12 -5.07 -1.84 20.39
N PHE A 13 -3.96 -1.32 19.86
CA PHE A 13 -3.73 0.12 19.81
C PHE A 13 -4.72 0.82 18.89
N TYR A 14 -5.00 0.26 17.70
CA TYR A 14 -6.03 0.77 16.81
C TYR A 14 -7.41 0.79 17.50
N ASP A 15 -7.85 -0.30 18.09
CA ASP A 15 -9.16 -0.40 18.76
C ASP A 15 -9.26 0.58 19.95
N SER A 16 -8.18 0.77 20.68
CA SER A 16 -8.11 1.77 21.77
C SER A 16 -8.23 3.21 21.24
N PHE A 17 -7.59 3.52 20.13
CA PHE A 17 -7.73 4.83 19.48
C PHE A 17 -9.16 5.07 18.99
N MET A 18 -9.76 4.08 18.31
CA MET A 18 -11.13 4.16 17.83
C MET A 18 -12.11 4.41 19.00
N ALA A 19 -11.95 3.70 20.12
CA ALA A 19 -12.83 3.83 21.28
C ALA A 19 -12.68 5.15 22.05
N ARG A 20 -11.50 5.78 22.03
CA ARG A 20 -11.20 6.92 22.92
C ARG A 20 -11.06 8.26 22.22
N SER A 21 -10.52 8.26 21.00
CA SER A 21 -10.05 9.49 20.38
C SER A 21 -10.63 9.77 19.00
N HIS A 22 -11.01 8.72 18.26
CA HIS A 22 -11.44 8.84 16.88
C HIS A 22 -12.58 9.83 16.68
N ASP A 23 -13.69 9.68 17.43
CA ASP A 23 -14.90 10.48 17.22
C ASP A 23 -14.68 11.96 17.52
N ARG A 24 -13.85 12.27 18.54
CA ARG A 24 -13.49 13.64 18.87
C ARG A 24 -12.67 14.29 17.75
N LEU A 25 -11.73 13.56 17.16
CA LEU A 25 -10.90 14.07 16.07
C LEU A 25 -11.68 14.16 14.76
N ALA A 26 -12.50 13.16 14.46
CA ALA A 26 -13.35 13.16 13.28
C ALA A 26 -14.36 14.32 13.31
N SER A 27 -14.96 14.60 14.47
CA SER A 27 -15.89 15.72 14.65
C SER A 27 -15.23 17.08 14.40
N ALA A 28 -13.97 17.24 14.74
CA ALA A 28 -13.20 18.46 14.46
C ALA A 28 -12.91 18.68 12.96
N GLN A 29 -13.07 17.64 12.14
CA GLN A 29 -12.80 17.66 10.70
C GLN A 29 -14.05 17.71 9.84
N VAL A 30 -15.24 17.81 10.44
CA VAL A 30 -16.51 17.90 9.71
C VAL A 30 -16.48 19.07 8.74
N GLY A 31 -16.81 18.80 7.47
CA GLY A 31 -16.80 19.81 6.40
C GLY A 31 -15.46 19.98 5.68
N THR A 32 -14.36 19.35 6.14
CA THR A 32 -13.06 19.43 5.46
C THR A 32 -12.95 18.44 4.29
N TYR A 33 -13.80 17.43 4.25
CA TYR A 33 -13.85 16.44 3.17
C TYR A 33 -15.32 16.11 2.80
N LYS A 34 -15.54 15.74 1.55
CA LYS A 34 -16.88 15.36 1.04
C LYS A 34 -17.16 13.87 1.22
N ASN A 35 -16.18 13.03 1.01
CA ASN A 35 -16.27 11.58 1.13
C ASN A 35 -15.00 11.06 1.79
N LEU A 36 -15.17 10.13 2.72
CA LEU A 36 -14.10 9.39 3.36
C LEU A 36 -14.37 7.89 3.20
N GLN A 37 -13.36 7.17 2.75
CA GLN A 37 -13.34 5.71 2.78
C GLN A 37 -12.12 5.28 3.58
N ALA A 38 -12.34 4.54 4.67
CA ALA A 38 -11.29 3.99 5.49
C ALA A 38 -11.31 2.46 5.37
N LYS A 39 -10.13 1.86 5.23
CA LYS A 39 -9.94 0.41 5.24
C LYS A 39 -8.78 0.06 6.14
N LEU A 40 -8.92 -1.05 6.85
CA LEU A 40 -7.88 -1.61 7.69
C LEU A 40 -7.32 -2.84 7.00
N PHE A 41 -5.99 -2.92 6.92
CA PHE A 41 -5.26 -4.05 6.38
C PHE A 41 -4.32 -4.60 7.43
N ASP A 42 -4.33 -5.90 7.60
CA ASP A 42 -3.34 -6.58 8.43
C ASP A 42 -2.03 -6.73 7.64
N HIS A 43 -0.92 -6.36 8.25
CA HIS A 43 0.40 -6.51 7.65
C HIS A 43 0.74 -7.99 7.47
N ARG A 44 1.18 -8.36 6.27
CA ARG A 44 1.59 -9.73 5.94
C ARG A 44 3.11 -9.85 5.86
N PHE A 45 3.74 -8.97 5.12
CA PHE A 45 5.20 -8.91 4.98
C PHE A 45 5.67 -7.60 4.35
N ASP A 46 6.94 -7.33 4.52
CA ASP A 46 7.60 -6.21 3.87
C ASP A 46 7.93 -6.53 2.40
N VAL A 47 7.73 -5.54 1.52
CA VAL A 47 8.21 -5.63 0.13
C VAL A 47 9.72 -5.52 0.08
N LYS A 48 10.29 -4.68 0.96
CA LYS A 48 11.72 -4.57 1.19
C LYS A 48 11.93 -4.57 2.70
N THR A 49 12.84 -5.40 3.18
CA THR A 49 13.10 -5.60 4.61
C THR A 49 13.38 -4.28 5.34
N GLY A 50 12.95 -4.22 6.60
CA GLY A 50 13.14 -3.05 7.45
C GLY A 50 12.14 -1.93 7.16
N PHE A 51 10.88 -2.28 6.93
CA PHE A 51 9.85 -1.28 6.86
C PHE A 51 9.76 -0.52 8.19
N GLU A 52 10.05 0.78 8.11
CA GLU A 52 9.73 1.74 9.16
C GLU A 52 8.72 2.73 8.58
N PRO A 53 7.68 3.13 9.31
CA PRO A 53 6.70 4.11 8.84
C PRO A 53 7.28 5.54 8.85
N ARG A 54 8.51 5.70 8.41
CA ARG A 54 9.18 6.99 8.20
C ARG A 54 9.24 7.26 6.72
N PHE A 55 8.83 8.44 6.32
CA PHE A 55 8.66 8.82 4.92
C PHE A 55 9.72 9.81 4.43
N THR A 56 10.71 10.11 5.26
CA THR A 56 11.72 11.16 5.02
C THR A 56 12.59 10.93 3.78
N ASP A 57 12.69 9.69 3.32
CA ASP A 57 13.58 9.31 2.22
C ASP A 57 12.82 9.04 0.91
N ALA A 58 11.50 9.30 0.90
CA ALA A 58 10.64 9.05 -0.24
C ALA A 58 9.86 10.30 -0.63
N ASP A 59 9.74 10.55 -1.94
CA ASP A 59 8.92 11.64 -2.46
C ASP A 59 7.52 11.18 -2.83
N VAL A 60 7.39 9.91 -3.26
CA VAL A 60 6.12 9.38 -3.76
C VAL A 60 5.80 8.03 -3.15
N VAL A 61 4.50 7.77 -2.99
CA VAL A 61 3.94 6.47 -2.63
C VAL A 61 3.09 5.95 -3.77
N ARG A 62 3.38 4.72 -4.20
CA ARG A 62 2.50 3.96 -5.06
C ARG A 62 1.55 3.14 -4.20
N VAL A 63 0.27 3.37 -4.38
CA VAL A 63 -0.82 2.59 -3.76
C VAL A 63 -1.34 1.62 -4.80
N ALA A 64 -1.41 0.34 -4.49
CA ALA A 64 -2.13 -0.65 -5.29
C ALA A 64 -3.09 -1.41 -4.39
N HIS A 65 -4.37 -1.23 -4.64
CA HIS A 65 -5.44 -1.95 -3.95
C HIS A 65 -6.03 -2.98 -4.92
N CYS A 66 -5.89 -4.25 -4.56
CA CYS A 66 -6.31 -5.37 -5.38
C CYS A 66 -7.46 -6.11 -4.71
N ARG A 67 -8.47 -6.48 -5.48
CA ARG A 67 -9.41 -7.52 -5.12
C ARG A 67 -9.10 -8.76 -5.94
N VAL A 68 -8.89 -9.87 -5.28
CA VAL A 68 -8.41 -11.13 -5.87
C VAL A 68 -9.55 -12.15 -5.95
N HIS A 69 -9.55 -12.98 -6.99
CA HIS A 69 -10.48 -14.09 -7.09
C HIS A 69 -10.25 -15.09 -5.95
N ALA A 70 -11.32 -15.55 -5.29
CA ALA A 70 -11.24 -16.40 -4.10
C ALA A 70 -10.35 -17.64 -4.28
N ALA A 71 -10.43 -18.30 -5.45
CA ALA A 71 -9.60 -19.46 -5.77
C ALA A 71 -8.12 -19.14 -6.07
N ARG A 72 -7.75 -17.86 -6.10
CA ARG A 72 -6.41 -17.39 -6.52
C ARG A 72 -5.63 -16.67 -5.41
N VAL A 73 -6.21 -16.54 -4.23
CA VAL A 73 -5.65 -15.80 -3.09
C VAL A 73 -4.25 -16.29 -2.72
N GLU A 74 -4.08 -17.60 -2.59
CA GLU A 74 -2.78 -18.18 -2.25
C GLU A 74 -1.72 -17.93 -3.34
N ASN A 75 -2.12 -18.10 -4.61
CA ASN A 75 -1.22 -17.82 -5.73
C ASN A 75 -0.83 -16.34 -5.78
N PHE A 76 -1.79 -15.44 -5.60
CA PHE A 76 -1.53 -14.00 -5.59
C PHE A 76 -0.52 -13.61 -4.50
N ALA A 77 -0.71 -14.08 -3.26
CA ALA A 77 0.22 -13.82 -2.17
C ALA A 77 1.62 -14.40 -2.44
N LEU A 78 1.68 -15.62 -2.95
CA LEU A 78 2.94 -16.26 -3.34
C LEU A 78 3.65 -15.48 -4.46
N MET A 79 2.92 -15.04 -5.48
CA MET A 79 3.49 -14.26 -6.58
C MET A 79 3.93 -12.86 -6.12
N GLN A 80 3.22 -12.27 -5.16
CA GLN A 80 3.67 -11.03 -4.53
C GLN A 80 5.05 -11.24 -3.88
N GLU A 81 5.19 -12.29 -3.08
CA GLU A 81 6.45 -12.60 -2.38
C GLU A 81 7.59 -12.99 -3.33
N LYS A 82 7.32 -13.86 -4.32
CA LYS A 82 8.37 -14.48 -5.14
C LYS A 82 8.70 -13.72 -6.43
N VAL A 83 7.80 -12.88 -6.92
CA VAL A 83 7.95 -12.18 -8.19
C VAL A 83 8.00 -10.68 -7.99
N TRP A 84 6.97 -10.09 -7.38
CA TRP A 84 6.85 -8.64 -7.26
C TRP A 84 7.83 -8.04 -6.26
N ASN A 85 7.92 -8.59 -5.05
CA ASN A 85 8.77 -8.04 -3.99
C ASN A 85 10.25 -8.00 -4.37
N PRO A 86 10.87 -9.09 -4.87
CA PRO A 86 12.28 -9.06 -5.27
C PRO A 86 12.54 -8.05 -6.40
N ALA A 87 11.60 -7.95 -7.34
CA ALA A 87 11.74 -7.04 -8.46
C ALA A 87 11.62 -5.57 -8.02
N MET A 88 10.69 -5.25 -7.11
CA MET A 88 10.56 -3.91 -6.53
C MET A 88 11.76 -3.58 -5.66
N ALA A 89 12.11 -4.46 -4.71
CA ALA A 89 13.21 -4.23 -3.77
C ALA A 89 14.57 -4.02 -4.47
N GLY A 90 14.78 -4.70 -5.59
CA GLY A 90 15.97 -4.54 -6.43
C GLY A 90 15.90 -3.40 -7.45
N SER A 91 14.85 -2.58 -7.45
CA SER A 91 14.74 -1.45 -8.36
C SER A 91 15.39 -0.20 -7.79
N PRO A 92 16.13 0.55 -8.61
CA PRO A 92 16.66 1.85 -8.21
C PRO A 92 15.54 2.77 -7.71
N GLY A 93 15.81 3.54 -6.67
CA GLY A 93 14.86 4.48 -6.09
C GLY A 93 13.73 3.84 -5.25
N MET A 94 13.60 2.51 -5.20
CA MET A 94 12.67 1.86 -4.27
C MET A 94 13.22 1.95 -2.84
N VAL A 95 12.51 2.67 -1.97
CA VAL A 95 12.92 2.92 -0.59
C VAL A 95 12.44 1.80 0.32
N ARG A 96 11.14 1.60 0.39
CA ARG A 96 10.49 0.59 1.23
C ARG A 96 9.07 0.29 0.76
N GLY A 97 8.44 -0.72 1.33
CA GLY A 97 7.05 -1.02 1.03
C GLY A 97 6.52 -2.16 1.86
N ILE A 98 5.21 -2.27 1.89
CA ILE A 98 4.48 -3.30 2.62
C ILE A 98 3.43 -3.96 1.74
N PHE A 99 3.09 -5.18 2.11
CA PHE A 99 1.96 -5.94 1.63
C PHE A 99 1.01 -6.24 2.78
N GLY A 100 -0.24 -5.83 2.65
CA GLY A 100 -1.30 -6.03 3.63
C GLY A 100 -2.50 -6.73 3.05
N GLU A 101 -3.29 -7.37 3.91
CA GLU A 101 -4.50 -8.10 3.58
C GLU A 101 -5.67 -7.61 4.42
N ALA A 102 -6.85 -7.56 3.80
CA ALA A 102 -8.12 -7.29 4.46
C ALA A 102 -9.16 -8.37 4.12
N PRO A 103 -10.24 -8.51 4.92
CA PRO A 103 -11.33 -9.42 4.61
C PRO A 103 -11.90 -9.20 3.20
N GLY A 104 -12.42 -10.26 2.58
CA GLY A 104 -13.00 -10.21 1.24
C GLY A 104 -11.98 -10.32 0.11
N HIS A 105 -10.81 -10.91 0.38
CA HIS A 105 -9.74 -11.11 -0.60
C HIS A 105 -9.20 -9.80 -1.15
N GLU A 106 -9.13 -8.79 -0.30
CA GLU A 106 -8.58 -7.50 -0.63
C GLU A 106 -7.13 -7.39 -0.15
N PHE A 107 -6.28 -6.83 -0.99
CA PHE A 107 -4.86 -6.67 -0.71
C PHE A 107 -4.40 -5.25 -1.03
N LEU A 108 -3.46 -4.78 -0.22
CA LEU A 108 -2.82 -3.48 -0.39
C LEU A 108 -1.32 -3.67 -0.56
N VAL A 109 -0.78 -3.12 -1.64
CA VAL A 109 0.65 -2.93 -1.80
C VAL A 109 0.94 -1.44 -1.71
N LEU A 110 1.68 -1.04 -0.70
CA LEU A 110 2.28 0.29 -0.61
C LEU A 110 3.76 0.18 -0.94
N SER A 111 4.23 0.97 -1.88
CA SER A 111 5.64 1.06 -2.21
C SER A 111 6.07 2.52 -2.27
N MET A 112 7.17 2.84 -1.60
CA MET A 112 7.73 4.18 -1.45
C MET A 112 8.95 4.33 -2.32
N TRP A 113 9.03 5.44 -3.02
CA TRP A 113 10.05 5.70 -4.04
C TRP A 113 10.69 7.06 -3.82
N GLN A 114 11.97 7.16 -4.10
CA GLN A 114 12.73 8.41 -4.03
C GLN A 114 12.19 9.49 -4.96
N SER A 115 11.58 9.08 -6.09
CA SER A 115 10.97 10.03 -7.02
C SER A 115 9.93 9.36 -7.92
N ALA A 116 9.04 10.17 -8.49
CA ALA A 116 8.11 9.73 -9.53
C ALA A 116 8.83 9.21 -10.78
N ALA A 117 10.02 9.74 -11.09
CA ALA A 117 10.83 9.30 -12.22
C ALA A 117 11.33 7.87 -12.04
N GLU A 118 11.85 7.52 -10.86
CA GLU A 118 12.33 6.17 -10.57
C GLU A 118 11.18 5.15 -10.57
N HIS A 119 10.04 5.50 -9.96
CA HIS A 119 8.83 4.69 -10.07
C HIS A 119 8.38 4.53 -11.54
N GLY A 120 8.44 5.60 -12.33
CA GLY A 120 8.08 5.59 -13.76
C GLY A 120 8.95 4.63 -14.57
N LYS A 121 10.26 4.62 -14.36
CA LYS A 121 11.19 3.66 -14.98
C LYS A 121 10.83 2.23 -14.61
N TYR A 122 10.65 1.93 -13.32
CA TYR A 122 10.23 0.61 -12.87
C TYR A 122 8.95 0.16 -13.58
N ARG A 123 7.95 1.05 -13.67
CA ARG A 123 6.68 0.75 -14.33
C ARG A 123 6.86 0.38 -15.80
N VAL A 124 7.60 1.19 -16.54
CA VAL A 124 7.80 0.99 -17.99
C VAL A 124 8.64 -0.25 -18.28
N GLU A 125 9.72 -0.46 -17.52
CA GLU A 125 10.70 -1.49 -17.84
C GLU A 125 10.32 -2.88 -17.32
N ARG A 126 9.49 -2.96 -16.27
CA ARG A 126 9.32 -4.22 -15.53
C ARG A 126 7.90 -4.70 -15.37
N VAL A 127 6.91 -3.80 -15.17
CA VAL A 127 5.58 -4.17 -14.68
C VAL A 127 4.87 -5.14 -15.62
N GLU A 128 4.89 -4.92 -16.92
CA GLU A 128 4.21 -5.81 -17.87
C GLU A 128 4.75 -7.25 -17.81
N ARG A 129 6.06 -7.39 -17.85
CA ARG A 129 6.73 -8.71 -17.76
C ARG A 129 6.49 -9.39 -16.40
N LEU A 130 6.49 -8.62 -15.32
CA LEU A 130 6.20 -9.15 -13.98
C LEU A 130 4.75 -9.59 -13.86
N ALA A 131 3.80 -8.83 -14.41
CA ALA A 131 2.38 -9.16 -14.42
C ALA A 131 2.10 -10.47 -15.15
N LEU A 132 2.72 -10.67 -16.31
CA LEU A 132 2.64 -11.95 -17.04
C LEU A 132 3.20 -13.10 -16.21
N ARG A 133 4.39 -12.94 -15.65
CA ARG A 133 5.04 -13.97 -14.83
C ARG A 133 4.24 -14.30 -13.57
N ALA A 134 3.66 -13.29 -12.93
CA ALA A 134 2.85 -13.43 -11.72
C ALA A 134 1.39 -13.83 -12.00
N GLN A 135 1.00 -14.03 -13.26
CA GLN A 135 -0.37 -14.36 -13.65
C GLN A 135 -1.41 -13.36 -13.13
N THR A 136 -1.03 -12.09 -13.07
CA THR A 136 -1.84 -11.03 -12.41
C THR A 136 -3.23 -10.91 -13.00
N GLU A 137 -3.39 -11.05 -14.31
CA GLU A 137 -4.69 -11.00 -14.99
C GLU A 137 -5.62 -12.14 -14.55
N ALA A 138 -5.07 -13.32 -14.30
CA ALA A 138 -5.85 -14.47 -13.81
C ALA A 138 -6.20 -14.37 -12.32
N ASP A 139 -5.37 -13.68 -11.54
CA ASP A 139 -5.53 -13.60 -10.09
C ASP A 139 -6.43 -12.44 -9.67
N VAL A 140 -6.37 -11.29 -10.37
CA VAL A 140 -6.94 -10.03 -9.92
C VAL A 140 -8.29 -9.76 -10.57
N ALA A 141 -9.32 -9.70 -9.73
CA ALA A 141 -10.68 -9.34 -10.16
C ALA A 141 -10.86 -7.83 -10.35
N ALA A 142 -10.14 -7.02 -9.56
CA ALA A 142 -10.13 -5.57 -9.69
C ALA A 142 -8.83 -5.00 -9.13
N LEU A 143 -8.30 -3.99 -9.81
CA LEU A 143 -7.13 -3.24 -9.39
C LEU A 143 -7.44 -1.75 -9.44
N ALA A 144 -7.28 -1.09 -8.32
CA ALA A 144 -7.24 0.37 -8.24
C ALA A 144 -5.88 0.81 -7.71
N GLY A 145 -5.43 1.98 -8.13
CA GLY A 145 -4.18 2.46 -7.59
C GLY A 145 -3.75 3.82 -8.10
N ASP A 146 -3.00 4.48 -7.25
CA ASP A 146 -2.50 5.83 -7.45
C ASP A 146 -1.00 5.91 -7.19
N VAL A 147 -0.38 6.91 -7.76
CA VAL A 147 0.94 7.40 -7.37
C VAL A 147 0.73 8.79 -6.81
N VAL A 148 0.99 8.93 -5.52
CA VAL A 148 0.76 10.17 -4.79
C VAL A 148 2.06 10.73 -4.27
N GLN A 149 2.19 12.06 -4.33
CA GLN A 149 3.30 12.75 -3.71
C GLN A 149 3.08 12.84 -2.21
N LEU A 150 4.12 12.61 -1.45
CA LEU A 150 4.08 12.82 -0.01
C LEU A 150 4.00 14.30 0.31
N GLU A 151 3.20 14.64 1.31
CA GLU A 151 3.12 15.98 1.88
C GLU A 151 3.94 15.99 3.19
N PRO A 152 5.16 16.57 3.20
CA PRO A 152 6.04 16.47 4.35
C PRO A 152 5.47 17.09 5.62
N SER A 153 4.62 18.13 5.48
CA SER A 153 4.00 18.80 6.62
C SER A 153 2.92 17.94 7.33
N TRP A 154 2.49 16.85 6.71
CA TRP A 154 1.48 15.93 7.24
C TRP A 154 2.09 14.64 7.79
N THR A 155 3.39 14.48 7.67
CA THR A 155 4.10 13.30 8.18
C THR A 155 4.52 13.54 9.64
N VAL A 156 4.11 12.66 10.52
CA VAL A 156 4.38 12.70 11.96
C VAL A 156 5.07 11.42 12.42
#